data_ef52a737b2a08924f962d52421926fe7
#
_entry.id   ef52a737b2a08924f962d52421926fe7
#
_cell.length_a   1.000
_cell.length_b   1.000
_cell.length_c   1.000
_cell.angle_alpha   90.00
_cell.angle_beta   90.00
_cell.angle_gamma   90.00
#
_symmetry.space_group_name_H-M   'P 1'
#
loop_
_entity.id
_entity.type
_entity.pdbx_description
1 polymer ?
#
loop_
_entity_poly.entity_id
_entity_poly.type
_entity_poly.pdbx_seq_one_letter_code
_entity_poly.pdbx_strand_id
1 'polypeptide(L)'
;MLADFPSRVVIALLVSLCLPQWKFKSVSALPRQDDQDETVVTIDDIQRLGEANLDDATRGYIASGAGREQTLKENTAAFMRLRFRPRSLVDVSKIHTATTVLGQKISSPVGFSPSAAHMIAHEDGEFGTAKAARDAGTVMILSAVSTASLEDVRASAPDCLLWQQIYIFKNRSLTESIIRRAEHQGFAAIVVTVDSPVEGQSAFITKNMFDLPEGLRFANLEASWPGRSFTFDGSKENSISRLLSSSVTWNDFRWLRSITTLPLVAKGILTAESALEAYKNGASAVMVSNHGGRQLDGDPATIEALPEVVVAVGDRMEVYLDGGVRSGADAVKAVSLGARAVFVGRPVHWGLAYKGKEGVDKVLEIFRSEFNRTIQLLGVPDVKNLCTDFVAREASYSQPLHRNCAPRQPWSDFVEFNLANPL
;
A
#
# COMPACT_ATOMS: atom_id res chain seq x y z
N MET A 1 38.22 -23.75 67.59
CA MET A 1 38.09 -25.11 68.15
C MET A 1 36.72 -25.59 67.85
N LEU A 2 36.67 -26.60 66.99
CA LEU A 2 35.78 -27.77 66.99
C LEU A 2 34.31 -27.47 66.87
N ALA A 3 33.73 -27.77 65.77
CA ALA A 3 33.30 -29.09 65.23
C ALA A 3 31.80 -29.24 65.50
N ASP A 4 30.91 -29.70 64.74
CA ASP A 4 30.75 -30.50 63.54
C ASP A 4 29.25 -30.83 63.43
N PHE A 5 28.66 -30.76 62.27
CA PHE A 5 27.71 -31.67 61.59
C PHE A 5 26.64 -32.47 62.35
N PRO A 6 25.60 -32.96 61.65
CA PRO A 6 24.69 -32.47 60.57
C PRO A 6 23.23 -32.87 60.85
N SER A 7 22.27 -32.26 60.15
CA SER A 7 20.90 -32.78 60.07
C SER A 7 20.23 -32.43 58.76
N ARG A 8 20.70 -33.05 57.72
CA ARG A 8 19.96 -33.19 56.45
C ARG A 8 19.88 -34.66 56.12
N VAL A 9 18.86 -35.33 56.49
CA VAL A 9 18.34 -36.60 55.97
C VAL A 9 17.14 -36.93 56.85
N VAL A 10 15.94 -36.70 56.40
CA VAL A 10 14.67 -37.42 56.60
C VAL A 10 13.52 -36.48 56.24
N ILE A 11 13.29 -36.22 54.97
CA ILE A 11 11.97 -35.95 54.34
C ILE A 11 12.12 -36.23 52.84
N ALA A 12 12.35 -37.46 52.51
CA ALA A 12 12.38 -37.92 51.11
C ALA A 12 11.82 -39.33 50.98
N LEU A 13 10.72 -39.62 51.63
CA LEU A 13 10.04 -40.92 51.51
C LEU A 13 8.60 -40.82 52.00
N LEU A 14 7.74 -40.15 51.27
CA LEU A 14 6.25 -40.38 51.33
C LEU A 14 5.47 -39.49 50.34
N VAL A 15 5.96 -39.28 49.11
CA VAL A 15 5.11 -38.80 48.00
C VAL A 15 5.42 -39.60 46.73
N SER A 16 5.38 -40.90 46.83
CA SER A 16 5.61 -41.81 45.69
C SER A 16 4.52 -42.85 45.60
N LEU A 17 3.27 -42.47 45.57
CA LEU A 17 2.15 -43.36 45.26
C LEU A 17 0.92 -42.47 44.99
N CYS A 18 0.68 -42.11 43.76
CA CYS A 18 -0.56 -41.74 43.09
C CYS A 18 -0.38 -40.61 42.06
N LEU A 19 0.54 -40.78 41.10
CA LEU A 19 0.44 -40.05 39.84
C LEU A 19 0.41 -41.07 38.69
N PRO A 20 -0.56 -41.01 37.78
CA PRO A 20 -0.54 -41.86 36.60
C PRO A 20 0.68 -41.54 35.78
N GLN A 21 1.45 -42.56 35.42
CA GLN A 21 2.59 -42.45 34.54
C GLN A 21 2.12 -42.04 33.14
N TRP A 22 2.11 -40.74 32.89
CA TRP A 22 2.05 -40.24 31.55
C TRP A 22 3.39 -40.54 30.88
N LYS A 23 3.41 -41.58 30.06
CA LYS A 23 4.49 -41.82 29.11
C LYS A 23 4.46 -40.69 28.12
N PHE A 24 5.29 -39.65 28.30
CA PHE A 24 5.65 -38.76 27.20
C PHE A 24 6.31 -39.62 26.13
N LYS A 25 5.53 -39.94 25.07
CA LYS A 25 6.16 -40.36 23.83
C LYS A 25 7.11 -39.23 23.44
N SER A 26 8.40 -39.52 23.34
CA SER A 26 9.34 -38.62 22.68
C SER A 26 8.72 -38.23 21.35
N VAL A 27 8.37 -36.96 21.21
CA VAL A 27 8.07 -36.38 19.91
C VAL A 27 9.35 -36.53 19.13
N SER A 28 9.47 -37.59 18.34
CA SER A 28 10.48 -37.69 17.31
C SER A 28 10.36 -36.41 16.52
N ALA A 29 11.47 -35.68 16.40
CA ALA A 29 11.55 -34.51 15.54
C ALA A 29 10.94 -34.91 14.20
N LEU A 30 9.83 -34.27 13.83
CA LEU A 30 9.24 -34.43 12.51
C LEU A 30 10.39 -34.18 11.51
N PRO A 31 10.53 -34.99 10.46
CA PRO A 31 11.51 -34.71 9.43
C PRO A 31 11.27 -33.26 8.96
N ARG A 32 12.36 -32.48 8.80
CA ARG A 32 12.29 -31.21 8.10
C ARG A 32 11.66 -31.53 6.75
N GLN A 33 10.47 -31.01 6.53
CA GLN A 33 9.76 -31.07 5.29
C GLN A 33 10.48 -30.13 4.32
N ASP A 34 11.48 -30.67 3.62
CA ASP A 34 11.91 -30.12 2.35
C ASP A 34 10.73 -30.28 1.39
N ASP A 35 10.30 -29.17 0.73
CA ASP A 35 9.27 -29.12 -0.32
C ASP A 35 7.78 -29.26 0.09
N GLN A 36 7.34 -28.69 1.20
CA GLN A 36 5.95 -28.26 1.25
C GLN A 36 5.90 -26.76 0.98
N ASP A 37 5.12 -26.35 -0.05
CA ASP A 37 4.77 -24.96 -0.31
C ASP A 37 4.38 -24.30 1.01
N GLU A 38 5.23 -23.39 1.52
CA GLU A 38 4.94 -22.68 2.75
C GLU A 38 3.60 -21.93 2.58
N THR A 39 2.69 -22.10 3.53
CA THR A 39 1.37 -21.47 3.46
C THR A 39 1.50 -19.96 3.55
N VAL A 40 1.27 -19.27 2.44
CA VAL A 40 1.32 -17.81 2.34
C VAL A 40 -0.05 -17.22 2.65
N VAL A 41 -0.14 -16.44 3.72
CA VAL A 41 -1.41 -15.88 4.22
C VAL A 41 -1.37 -14.37 4.44
N THR A 42 -0.20 -13.75 4.47
CA THR A 42 0.00 -12.32 4.70
C THR A 42 0.90 -11.68 3.63
N ILE A 43 0.84 -10.36 3.53
CA ILE A 43 1.78 -9.61 2.66
C ILE A 43 3.22 -9.72 3.19
N ASP A 44 3.42 -9.88 4.50
CA ASP A 44 4.74 -10.08 5.09
C ASP A 44 5.34 -11.43 4.66
N ASP A 45 4.53 -12.49 4.48
CA ASP A 45 4.98 -13.76 3.91
C ASP A 45 5.44 -13.57 2.46
N ILE A 46 4.66 -12.85 1.64
CA ILE A 46 5.01 -12.52 0.26
C ILE A 46 6.31 -11.71 0.22
N GLN A 47 6.47 -10.72 1.11
CA GLN A 47 7.70 -9.93 1.22
C GLN A 47 8.89 -10.82 1.51
N ARG A 48 8.84 -11.61 2.56
CA ARG A 48 9.93 -12.48 3.00
C ARG A 48 10.36 -13.47 1.91
N LEU A 49 9.38 -14.13 1.28
CA LEU A 49 9.65 -15.12 0.24
C LEU A 49 10.10 -14.47 -1.07
N GLY A 50 9.50 -13.34 -1.45
CA GLY A 50 9.89 -12.58 -2.63
C GLY A 50 11.29 -12.00 -2.50
N GLU A 51 11.61 -11.35 -1.36
CA GLU A 51 12.94 -10.79 -1.12
C GLU A 51 14.04 -11.85 -1.09
N ALA A 52 13.74 -13.09 -0.70
CA ALA A 52 14.68 -14.21 -0.74
C ALA A 52 15.11 -14.61 -2.16
N ASN A 53 14.27 -14.32 -3.16
CA ASN A 53 14.53 -14.61 -4.57
C ASN A 53 15.26 -13.48 -5.30
N LEU A 54 15.45 -12.32 -4.66
CA LEU A 54 16.10 -11.16 -5.25
C LEU A 54 17.60 -11.11 -4.89
N ASP A 55 18.42 -10.66 -5.84
CA ASP A 55 19.79 -10.26 -5.53
C ASP A 55 19.81 -9.05 -4.59
N ASP A 56 20.95 -8.83 -3.93
CA ASP A 56 21.11 -7.78 -2.92
C ASP A 56 20.85 -6.37 -3.47
N ALA A 57 21.25 -6.10 -4.71
CA ALA A 57 21.09 -4.79 -5.34
C ALA A 57 19.62 -4.49 -5.65
N THR A 58 18.93 -5.45 -6.26
CA THR A 58 17.49 -5.35 -6.57
C THR A 58 16.66 -5.27 -5.29
N ARG A 59 16.93 -6.14 -4.32
CA ARG A 59 16.27 -6.11 -3.01
C ARG A 59 16.42 -4.77 -2.33
N GLY A 60 17.64 -4.24 -2.27
CA GLY A 60 17.92 -2.95 -1.68
C GLY A 60 17.28 -1.78 -2.43
N TYR A 61 17.23 -1.81 -3.76
CA TYR A 61 16.53 -0.81 -4.56
C TYR A 61 15.03 -0.77 -4.22
N ILE A 62 14.37 -1.92 -4.15
CA ILE A 62 12.94 -2.02 -3.82
C ILE A 62 12.67 -1.60 -2.38
N ALA A 63 13.48 -2.08 -1.43
CA ALA A 63 13.26 -1.89 -0.01
C ALA A 63 13.57 -0.48 0.48
N SER A 64 14.60 0.19 -0.10
CA SER A 64 15.14 1.44 0.46
C SER A 64 14.18 2.64 0.39
N GLY A 65 14.37 3.55 1.33
CA GLY A 65 13.77 4.87 1.39
C GLY A 65 14.80 5.99 1.26
N ALA A 66 14.33 7.22 1.36
CA ALA A 66 15.18 8.41 1.37
C ALA A 66 15.76 8.68 2.76
N GLY A 67 16.88 9.37 2.81
CA GLY A 67 17.51 9.88 4.03
C GLY A 67 17.79 8.81 5.08
N ARG A 68 17.20 8.93 6.24
CA ARG A 68 17.27 7.99 7.37
C ARG A 68 16.13 6.97 7.39
N GLU A 69 15.26 7.02 6.37
CA GLU A 69 14.08 6.17 6.24
C GLU A 69 13.05 6.33 7.36
N GLN A 70 12.95 7.55 7.93
CA GLN A 70 11.93 7.88 8.92
C GLN A 70 10.53 7.73 8.30
N THR A 71 10.27 8.42 7.18
CA THR A 71 8.99 8.37 6.47
C THR A 71 8.65 6.95 6.00
N LEU A 72 9.65 6.20 5.53
CA LEU A 72 9.46 4.80 5.12
C LEU A 72 8.90 3.94 6.25
N LYS A 73 9.49 4.05 7.45
CA LYS A 73 9.06 3.31 8.65
C LYS A 73 7.72 3.81 9.17
N GLU A 74 7.54 5.13 9.22
CA GLU A 74 6.30 5.76 9.67
C GLU A 74 5.09 5.41 8.77
N ASN A 75 5.29 5.25 7.48
CA ASN A 75 4.22 4.87 6.56
C ASN A 75 3.47 3.61 6.99
N THR A 76 4.15 2.61 7.53
CA THR A 76 3.52 1.38 8.04
C THR A 76 3.12 1.52 9.51
N ALA A 77 3.96 2.12 10.34
CA ALA A 77 3.71 2.27 11.78
C ALA A 77 2.47 3.12 12.09
N ALA A 78 2.18 4.14 11.26
CA ALA A 78 1.06 5.04 11.46
C ALA A 78 -0.30 4.33 11.38
N PHE A 79 -0.44 3.30 10.55
CA PHE A 79 -1.66 2.50 10.52
C PHE A 79 -1.94 1.80 11.84
N MET A 80 -0.90 1.43 12.60
CA MET A 80 -1.03 0.78 13.90
C MET A 80 -1.56 1.71 14.99
N ARG A 81 -1.44 3.03 14.81
CA ARG A 81 -1.99 4.05 15.71
C ARG A 81 -3.49 4.29 15.53
N LEU A 82 -4.11 3.61 14.58
CA LEU A 82 -5.55 3.65 14.32
C LEU A 82 -6.21 2.38 14.85
N ARG A 83 -7.33 2.54 15.57
CA ARG A 83 -8.14 1.46 16.13
C ARG A 83 -9.50 1.43 15.47
N PHE A 84 -10.01 0.23 15.22
CA PHE A 84 -11.37 0.04 14.72
C PHE A 84 -12.43 0.23 15.81
N ARG A 85 -13.62 0.67 15.39
CA ARG A 85 -14.81 0.85 16.23
C ARG A 85 -15.96 0.03 15.66
N PRO A 86 -16.03 -1.28 15.94
CA PRO A 86 -17.01 -2.17 15.33
C PRO A 86 -18.45 -1.89 15.80
N ARG A 87 -19.41 -2.28 14.98
CA ARG A 87 -20.84 -2.34 15.32
C ARG A 87 -21.26 -3.80 15.45
N SER A 88 -21.87 -4.15 16.58
CA SER A 88 -22.32 -5.50 16.88
C SER A 88 -23.71 -5.78 16.30
N LEU A 89 -24.01 -7.05 16.04
CA LEU A 89 -25.31 -7.55 15.60
C LEU A 89 -25.83 -6.94 14.28
N VAL A 90 -24.93 -6.63 13.36
CA VAL A 90 -25.25 -6.21 11.99
C VAL A 90 -25.19 -7.44 11.08
N ASP A 91 -26.18 -7.62 10.21
CA ASP A 91 -26.15 -8.67 9.18
C ASP A 91 -25.09 -8.35 8.12
N VAL A 92 -24.05 -9.17 8.08
CA VAL A 92 -22.92 -9.12 7.14
C VAL A 92 -22.79 -10.42 6.33
N SER A 93 -23.88 -11.17 6.22
CA SER A 93 -23.92 -12.42 5.42
C SER A 93 -23.66 -12.16 3.93
N LYS A 94 -24.00 -10.97 3.47
CA LYS A 94 -23.67 -10.46 2.12
C LYS A 94 -22.91 -9.15 2.24
N ILE A 95 -21.80 -9.05 1.54
CA ILE A 95 -20.96 -7.84 1.51
C ILE A 95 -20.79 -7.34 0.08
N HIS A 96 -20.66 -6.01 -0.06
CA HIS A 96 -20.42 -5.32 -1.32
C HIS A 96 -19.15 -4.47 -1.20
N THR A 97 -18.08 -4.88 -1.90
CA THR A 97 -16.79 -4.19 -1.89
C THR A 97 -16.48 -3.43 -3.17
N ALA A 98 -17.28 -3.65 -4.21
CA ALA A 98 -17.10 -2.95 -5.48
C ALA A 98 -17.31 -1.44 -5.33
N THR A 99 -16.44 -0.68 -5.97
CA THR A 99 -16.49 0.79 -5.99
C THR A 99 -16.16 1.32 -7.40
N THR A 100 -16.00 2.63 -7.52
CA THR A 100 -15.54 3.26 -8.77
C THR A 100 -14.34 4.14 -8.51
N VAL A 101 -13.46 4.26 -9.50
CA VAL A 101 -12.36 5.21 -9.56
C VAL A 101 -12.44 5.99 -10.87
N LEU A 102 -12.58 7.32 -10.82
CA LEU A 102 -12.85 8.18 -11.97
C LEU A 102 -14.00 7.64 -12.86
N GLY A 103 -15.06 7.15 -12.21
CA GLY A 103 -16.22 6.57 -12.90
C GLY A 103 -16.05 5.14 -13.40
N GLN A 104 -14.85 4.56 -13.36
CA GLN A 104 -14.57 3.19 -13.78
C GLN A 104 -14.82 2.21 -12.62
N LYS A 105 -15.52 1.10 -12.88
CA LYS A 105 -15.81 0.09 -11.85
C LYS A 105 -14.58 -0.74 -11.52
N ILE A 106 -14.37 -0.97 -10.22
CA ILE A 106 -13.38 -1.93 -9.69
C ILE A 106 -14.03 -2.84 -8.65
N SER A 107 -13.53 -4.08 -8.54
CA SER A 107 -14.11 -5.12 -7.68
C SER A 107 -13.92 -4.88 -6.18
N SER A 108 -12.83 -4.18 -5.83
CA SER A 108 -12.49 -3.78 -4.46
C SER A 108 -11.67 -2.49 -4.50
N PRO A 109 -11.62 -1.70 -3.40
CA PRO A 109 -10.90 -0.43 -3.38
C PRO A 109 -9.38 -0.59 -3.20
N VAL A 110 -8.78 -1.56 -3.89
CA VAL A 110 -7.32 -1.80 -3.89
C VAL A 110 -6.84 -1.89 -5.33
N GLY A 111 -5.89 -1.04 -5.71
CA GLY A 111 -5.24 -1.02 -7.02
C GLY A 111 -3.72 -1.04 -6.93
N PHE A 112 -3.05 -1.04 -8.07
CA PHE A 112 -1.59 -1.03 -8.14
C PHE A 112 -1.05 0.38 -8.40
N SER A 113 -0.20 0.85 -7.48
CA SER A 113 0.51 2.11 -7.58
C SER A 113 1.61 2.05 -8.65
N PRO A 114 1.95 3.18 -9.30
CA PRO A 114 3.04 3.16 -10.26
C PRO A 114 4.36 2.86 -9.55
N SER A 115 5.02 1.83 -10.01
CA SER A 115 6.36 1.45 -9.58
C SER A 115 7.24 1.13 -10.76
N ALA A 116 8.51 1.49 -10.67
CA ALA A 116 9.45 1.41 -11.78
C ALA A 116 9.90 -0.04 -12.02
N ALA A 117 10.16 -0.37 -13.29
CA ALA A 117 10.98 -1.51 -13.71
C ALA A 117 10.57 -2.86 -13.08
N HIS A 118 9.36 -3.32 -13.29
CA HIS A 118 8.85 -4.57 -12.70
C HIS A 118 9.69 -5.80 -13.09
N MET A 119 10.33 -5.80 -14.27
CA MET A 119 11.14 -6.93 -14.72
C MET A 119 12.44 -7.12 -13.90
N ILE A 120 12.84 -6.18 -13.04
CA ILE A 120 13.94 -6.44 -12.10
C ILE A 120 13.58 -7.51 -11.06
N ALA A 121 12.29 -7.68 -10.80
CA ALA A 121 11.80 -8.66 -9.82
C ALA A 121 11.47 -10.03 -10.46
N HIS A 122 10.98 -10.04 -11.71
CA HIS A 122 10.61 -11.26 -12.44
C HIS A 122 10.37 -10.94 -13.92
N GLU A 123 10.60 -11.91 -14.82
CA GLU A 123 10.41 -11.76 -16.26
C GLU A 123 8.98 -11.42 -16.68
N ASP A 124 7.97 -11.84 -15.91
CA ASP A 124 6.58 -11.44 -16.13
C ASP A 124 6.36 -9.93 -16.01
N GLY A 125 7.11 -9.25 -15.15
CA GLY A 125 7.16 -7.80 -15.02
C GLY A 125 5.82 -7.09 -15.06
N GLU A 126 5.73 -6.03 -15.85
CA GLU A 126 4.53 -5.24 -16.06
C GLU A 126 3.41 -6.04 -16.74
N PHE A 127 3.75 -7.06 -17.55
CA PHE A 127 2.77 -7.93 -18.20
C PHE A 127 2.02 -8.80 -17.20
N GLY A 128 2.76 -9.41 -16.26
CA GLY A 128 2.18 -10.20 -15.17
C GLY A 128 1.29 -9.35 -14.28
N THR A 129 1.76 -8.15 -13.93
CA THR A 129 0.99 -7.20 -13.11
C THR A 129 -0.30 -6.75 -13.79
N ALA A 130 -0.26 -6.41 -15.08
CA ALA A 130 -1.45 -5.99 -15.82
C ALA A 130 -2.48 -7.13 -15.97
N LYS A 131 -2.03 -8.36 -16.23
CA LYS A 131 -2.90 -9.53 -16.27
C LYS A 131 -3.55 -9.81 -14.91
N ALA A 132 -2.79 -9.72 -13.82
CA ALA A 132 -3.32 -9.88 -12.46
C ALA A 132 -4.36 -8.79 -12.12
N ALA A 133 -4.10 -7.53 -12.47
CA ALA A 133 -5.05 -6.44 -12.28
C ALA A 133 -6.36 -6.66 -13.06
N ARG A 134 -6.26 -7.10 -14.33
CA ARG A 134 -7.41 -7.45 -15.18
C ARG A 134 -8.23 -8.57 -14.55
N ASP A 135 -7.58 -9.67 -14.17
CA ASP A 135 -8.23 -10.87 -13.65
C ASP A 135 -8.93 -10.59 -12.30
N ALA A 136 -8.37 -9.71 -11.50
CA ALA A 136 -8.99 -9.25 -10.25
C ALA A 136 -10.03 -8.14 -10.45
N GLY A 137 -10.17 -7.59 -11.65
CA GLY A 137 -11.08 -6.47 -11.94
C GLY A 137 -10.70 -5.19 -11.20
N THR A 138 -9.40 -4.87 -11.15
CA THR A 138 -8.89 -3.65 -10.51
C THR A 138 -8.04 -2.80 -11.47
N VAL A 139 -7.53 -1.68 -10.99
CA VAL A 139 -6.74 -0.72 -11.77
C VAL A 139 -5.24 -0.92 -11.56
N MET A 140 -4.46 -0.87 -12.65
CA MET A 140 -3.01 -0.75 -12.60
C MET A 140 -2.58 0.62 -13.13
N ILE A 141 -1.73 1.30 -12.37
CA ILE A 141 -1.07 2.52 -12.83
C ILE A 141 0.32 2.13 -13.34
N LEU A 142 0.52 2.23 -14.66
CA LEU A 142 1.79 1.93 -15.31
C LEU A 142 2.77 3.09 -15.12
N SER A 143 4.00 2.80 -14.72
CA SER A 143 5.05 3.80 -14.55
C SER A 143 5.56 4.33 -15.89
N ALA A 144 5.92 5.61 -15.97
CA ALA A 144 6.70 6.15 -17.08
C ALA A 144 8.08 5.45 -17.23
N VAL A 145 8.58 4.92 -16.12
CA VAL A 145 9.90 4.27 -16.00
C VAL A 145 9.74 2.75 -15.96
N SER A 146 8.82 2.22 -16.76
CA SER A 146 8.57 0.78 -16.90
C SER A 146 9.58 0.11 -17.81
N THR A 147 9.82 -1.19 -17.59
CA THR A 147 10.65 -2.03 -18.45
C THR A 147 9.89 -2.54 -19.69
N ALA A 148 8.57 -2.49 -19.67
CA ALA A 148 7.71 -2.75 -20.84
C ALA A 148 7.12 -1.44 -21.39
N SER A 149 6.90 -1.37 -22.70
CA SER A 149 6.19 -0.24 -23.31
C SER A 149 4.69 -0.27 -22.95
N LEU A 150 4.06 0.88 -22.92
CA LEU A 150 2.62 0.95 -22.64
C LEU A 150 1.77 0.24 -23.70
N GLU A 151 2.26 0.15 -24.94
CA GLU A 151 1.64 -0.60 -26.03
C GLU A 151 1.67 -2.10 -25.75
N ASP A 152 2.84 -2.63 -25.38
CA ASP A 152 3.02 -4.06 -25.09
C ASP A 152 2.22 -4.48 -23.84
N VAL A 153 2.19 -3.62 -22.81
CA VAL A 153 1.37 -3.85 -21.62
C VAL A 153 -0.12 -3.90 -21.98
N ARG A 154 -0.61 -2.95 -22.79
CA ARG A 154 -1.99 -2.96 -23.28
C ARG A 154 -2.28 -4.21 -24.11
N ALA A 155 -1.38 -4.58 -25.02
CA ALA A 155 -1.55 -5.77 -25.85
C ALA A 155 -1.60 -7.07 -25.02
N SER A 156 -0.82 -7.14 -23.93
CA SER A 156 -0.81 -8.30 -23.01
C SER A 156 -2.07 -8.44 -22.15
N ALA A 157 -2.77 -7.32 -21.89
CA ALA A 157 -3.99 -7.27 -21.07
C ALA A 157 -4.99 -6.25 -21.65
N PRO A 158 -5.67 -6.59 -22.78
CA PRO A 158 -6.50 -5.63 -23.55
C PRO A 158 -7.62 -4.99 -22.72
N ASP A 159 -8.25 -5.76 -21.83
CA ASP A 159 -9.40 -5.31 -21.02
C ASP A 159 -9.02 -4.80 -19.63
N CYS A 160 -7.72 -4.67 -19.34
CA CYS A 160 -7.25 -4.14 -18.06
C CYS A 160 -7.58 -2.65 -17.95
N LEU A 161 -8.07 -2.22 -16.78
CA LEU A 161 -8.17 -0.80 -16.45
C LEU A 161 -6.77 -0.26 -16.16
N LEU A 162 -6.20 0.45 -17.15
CA LEU A 162 -4.85 1.01 -17.07
C LEU A 162 -4.90 2.54 -16.96
N TRP A 163 -4.10 3.09 -16.05
CA TRP A 163 -3.75 4.50 -15.97
C TRP A 163 -2.26 4.65 -16.26
N GLN A 164 -1.83 5.76 -16.85
CA GLN A 164 -0.43 6.04 -17.14
C GLN A 164 0.13 7.07 -16.16
N GLN A 165 1.14 6.70 -15.40
CA GLN A 165 1.89 7.66 -14.59
C GLN A 165 2.95 8.35 -15.46
N ILE A 166 3.12 9.65 -15.22
CA ILE A 166 4.11 10.51 -15.88
C ILE A 166 4.83 11.42 -14.86
N TYR A 167 5.99 11.89 -15.29
CA TYR A 167 6.62 13.12 -14.77
C TYR A 167 6.49 14.24 -15.80
N ILE A 168 6.51 15.49 -15.35
CA ILE A 168 6.65 16.63 -16.25
C ILE A 168 8.16 16.82 -16.45
N PHE A 169 8.71 16.16 -17.48
CA PHE A 169 10.13 16.17 -17.76
C PHE A 169 10.61 17.54 -18.29
N LYS A 170 11.94 17.84 -18.17
CA LYS A 170 12.56 19.01 -18.81
C LYS A 170 12.24 19.09 -20.30
N ASN A 171 12.35 17.94 -20.99
CA ASN A 171 11.87 17.81 -22.37
C ASN A 171 10.35 17.58 -22.37
N ARG A 172 9.59 18.64 -22.60
CA ARG A 172 8.12 18.60 -22.64
C ARG A 172 7.59 17.65 -23.73
N SER A 173 8.30 17.51 -24.85
CA SER A 173 7.91 16.58 -25.92
C SER A 173 7.94 15.12 -25.47
N LEU A 174 8.85 14.75 -24.53
CA LEU A 174 8.86 13.42 -23.95
C LEU A 174 7.59 13.16 -23.12
N THR A 175 7.21 14.13 -22.28
CA THR A 175 5.97 14.06 -21.50
C THR A 175 4.74 13.95 -22.41
N GLU A 176 4.65 14.80 -23.43
CA GLU A 176 3.53 14.79 -24.39
C GLU A 176 3.47 13.48 -25.17
N SER A 177 4.60 12.97 -25.63
CA SER A 177 4.67 11.70 -26.36
C SER A 177 4.07 10.55 -25.55
N ILE A 178 4.44 10.41 -24.26
CA ILE A 178 3.91 9.37 -23.39
C ILE A 178 2.39 9.52 -23.24
N ILE A 179 1.89 10.74 -23.04
CA ILE A 179 0.45 11.01 -22.87
C ILE A 179 -0.31 10.63 -24.15
N ARG A 180 0.16 11.09 -25.33
CA ARG A 180 -0.52 10.79 -26.61
C ARG A 180 -0.55 9.29 -26.91
N ARG A 181 0.53 8.59 -26.62
CA ARG A 181 0.59 7.14 -26.74
C ARG A 181 -0.40 6.46 -25.81
N ALA A 182 -0.48 6.88 -24.53
CA ALA A 182 -1.43 6.37 -23.58
C ALA A 182 -2.89 6.61 -24.00
N GLU A 183 -3.21 7.81 -24.50
CA GLU A 183 -4.55 8.10 -25.08
C GLU A 183 -4.87 7.17 -26.25
N HIS A 184 -3.95 7.00 -27.17
CA HIS A 184 -4.13 6.13 -28.35
C HIS A 184 -4.33 4.67 -27.95
N GLN A 185 -3.69 4.22 -26.86
CA GLN A 185 -3.83 2.87 -26.34
C GLN A 185 -5.02 2.70 -25.38
N GLY A 186 -5.88 3.71 -25.22
CA GLY A 186 -7.09 3.63 -24.41
C GLY A 186 -6.82 3.51 -22.90
N PHE A 187 -5.75 4.14 -22.40
CA PHE A 187 -5.58 4.34 -20.97
C PHE A 187 -6.66 5.28 -20.45
N ALA A 188 -7.15 5.05 -19.23
CA ALA A 188 -8.33 5.74 -18.72
C ALA A 188 -8.01 7.02 -17.92
N ALA A 189 -6.76 7.24 -17.53
CA ALA A 189 -6.33 8.44 -16.80
C ALA A 189 -4.80 8.64 -16.90
N ILE A 190 -4.36 9.86 -16.63
CA ILE A 190 -2.95 10.24 -16.46
C ILE A 190 -2.69 10.56 -14.99
N VAL A 191 -1.70 9.91 -14.39
CA VAL A 191 -1.27 10.15 -13.01
C VAL A 191 0.02 10.96 -13.04
N VAL A 192 -0.07 12.20 -12.63
CA VAL A 192 1.05 13.17 -12.65
C VAL A 192 1.75 13.14 -11.31
N THR A 193 2.99 12.70 -11.27
CA THR A 193 3.82 12.73 -10.06
C THR A 193 4.36 14.14 -9.84
N VAL A 194 3.97 14.76 -8.72
CA VAL A 194 4.29 16.17 -8.38
C VAL A 194 5.23 16.31 -7.19
N ASP A 195 5.59 15.22 -6.52
CA ASP A 195 6.49 15.18 -5.37
C ASP A 195 7.98 14.98 -5.73
N SER A 196 8.33 15.07 -7.02
CA SER A 196 9.67 14.77 -7.52
C SER A 196 10.28 15.93 -8.33
N PRO A 197 10.45 17.13 -7.76
CA PRO A 197 11.16 18.20 -8.43
C PRO A 197 12.65 17.85 -8.66
N VAL A 198 13.18 17.01 -7.79
CA VAL A 198 14.48 16.34 -7.86
C VAL A 198 14.33 14.91 -7.37
N GLU A 199 15.29 14.06 -7.64
CA GLU A 199 15.29 12.69 -7.11
C GLU A 199 15.57 12.69 -5.59
N GLY A 200 14.78 11.93 -4.83
CA GLY A 200 15.04 11.71 -3.41
C GLY A 200 16.31 10.88 -3.21
N GLN A 201 17.11 11.24 -2.21
CA GLN A 201 18.41 10.62 -1.98
C GLN A 201 18.30 9.35 -1.11
N SER A 202 18.38 8.17 -1.71
CA SER A 202 18.55 6.91 -0.98
C SER A 202 20.04 6.66 -0.73
N ALA A 203 20.39 6.43 0.53
CA ALA A 203 21.77 6.05 0.90
C ALA A 203 22.18 4.71 0.27
N PHE A 204 21.24 3.77 0.15
CA PHE A 204 21.50 2.47 -0.48
C PHE A 204 21.80 2.62 -1.97
N ILE A 205 20.93 3.31 -2.72
CA ILE A 205 21.09 3.51 -4.17
C ILE A 205 22.38 4.25 -4.46
N THR A 206 22.70 5.31 -3.69
CA THR A 206 23.91 6.10 -3.86
C THR A 206 25.17 5.28 -3.62
N LYS A 207 25.21 4.43 -2.58
CA LYS A 207 26.39 3.62 -2.25
C LYS A 207 26.61 2.47 -3.21
N ASN A 208 25.54 1.87 -3.73
CA ASN A 208 25.62 0.66 -4.56
C ASN A 208 25.49 0.96 -6.06
N MET A 209 25.28 2.24 -6.45
CA MET A 209 25.14 2.66 -7.85
C MET A 209 24.18 1.76 -8.64
N PHE A 210 23.00 1.50 -8.09
CA PHE A 210 22.02 0.61 -8.69
C PHE A 210 21.65 1.07 -10.12
N ASP A 211 21.65 0.13 -11.05
CA ASP A 211 21.16 0.33 -12.42
C ASP A 211 20.36 -0.90 -12.87
N LEU A 212 19.71 -0.83 -14.02
CA LEU A 212 19.00 -1.96 -14.58
C LEU A 212 19.96 -3.12 -14.89
N PRO A 213 19.57 -4.36 -14.60
CA PRO A 213 20.26 -5.55 -15.09
C PRO A 213 20.46 -5.52 -16.61
N GLU A 214 21.54 -6.16 -17.07
CA GLU A 214 21.85 -6.29 -18.51
C GLU A 214 20.65 -6.89 -19.26
N GLY A 215 20.35 -6.35 -20.44
CA GLY A 215 19.21 -6.75 -21.27
C GLY A 215 17.89 -6.08 -20.95
N LEU A 216 17.74 -5.44 -19.78
CA LEU A 216 16.58 -4.61 -19.46
C LEU A 216 16.78 -3.16 -19.92
N ARG A 217 15.69 -2.49 -20.24
CA ARG A 217 15.69 -1.09 -20.69
C ARG A 217 14.43 -0.38 -20.20
N PHE A 218 14.45 0.93 -20.21
CA PHE A 218 13.25 1.75 -19.93
C PHE A 218 12.40 1.88 -21.20
N ALA A 219 11.75 0.79 -21.60
CA ALA A 219 11.09 0.66 -22.89
C ALA A 219 10.08 1.77 -23.16
N ASN A 220 9.36 2.22 -22.12
CA ASN A 220 8.35 3.27 -22.27
C ASN A 220 8.98 4.66 -22.56
N LEU A 221 10.10 4.99 -21.92
CA LEU A 221 10.85 6.23 -22.20
C LEU A 221 11.52 6.17 -23.58
N GLU A 222 12.18 5.05 -23.90
CA GLU A 222 12.91 4.88 -25.15
C GLU A 222 11.99 4.92 -26.37
N ALA A 223 10.79 4.34 -26.26
CA ALA A 223 9.77 4.45 -27.31
C ALA A 223 9.28 5.89 -27.51
N SER A 224 9.32 6.74 -26.47
CA SER A 224 8.97 8.17 -26.56
C SER A 224 10.14 9.07 -26.99
N TRP A 225 11.37 8.55 -26.98
CA TRP A 225 12.56 9.26 -27.41
C TRP A 225 13.51 8.34 -28.18
N PRO A 226 13.19 7.99 -29.42
CA PRO A 226 13.96 7.04 -30.22
C PRO A 226 15.45 7.42 -30.32
N GLY A 227 16.32 6.41 -30.23
CA GLY A 227 17.77 6.57 -30.28
C GLY A 227 18.42 7.05 -28.96
N ARG A 228 17.66 7.13 -27.87
CA ARG A 228 18.17 7.36 -26.52
C ARG A 228 18.03 6.11 -25.68
N SER A 229 18.99 5.88 -24.81
CA SER A 229 18.91 4.91 -23.71
C SER A 229 18.97 5.65 -22.38
N PHE A 230 18.42 5.06 -21.33
CA PHE A 230 18.32 5.68 -20.02
C PHE A 230 18.87 4.75 -18.94
N THR A 231 19.22 5.29 -17.77
CA THR A 231 19.83 4.58 -16.65
C THR A 231 19.33 5.15 -15.33
N PHE A 232 19.35 4.36 -14.26
CA PHE A 232 19.17 4.86 -12.89
C PHE A 232 20.45 5.49 -12.33
N ASP A 233 21.63 5.21 -12.91
CA ASP A 233 22.89 5.76 -12.44
C ASP A 233 22.91 7.29 -12.58
N GLY A 234 22.72 8.00 -11.47
CA GLY A 234 22.67 9.46 -11.39
C GLY A 234 23.98 10.16 -11.81
N SER A 235 25.09 9.45 -11.89
CA SER A 235 26.39 9.97 -12.37
C SER A 235 26.39 10.16 -13.89
N LYS A 236 25.60 9.38 -14.62
CA LYS A 236 25.57 9.42 -16.10
C LYS A 236 24.67 10.53 -16.63
N GLU A 237 25.00 11.05 -17.81
CA GLU A 237 24.26 12.14 -18.46
C GLU A 237 22.82 11.74 -18.84
N ASN A 238 22.62 10.49 -19.19
CA ASN A 238 21.32 9.92 -19.55
C ASN A 238 20.53 9.35 -18.36
N SER A 239 20.88 9.71 -17.13
CA SER A 239 20.14 9.30 -15.95
C SER A 239 18.73 9.87 -15.94
N ILE A 240 17.77 9.05 -15.47
CA ILE A 240 16.36 9.44 -15.28
C ILE A 240 16.27 10.66 -14.35
N SER A 241 17.09 10.74 -13.30
CA SER A 241 17.10 11.88 -12.39
C SER A 241 17.38 13.20 -13.08
N ARG A 242 18.19 13.19 -14.14
CA ARG A 242 18.50 14.39 -14.94
C ARG A 242 17.37 14.82 -15.88
N LEU A 243 16.41 13.95 -16.17
CA LEU A 243 15.22 14.28 -16.93
C LEU A 243 14.21 15.08 -16.09
N LEU A 244 14.23 14.92 -14.77
CA LEU A 244 13.33 15.63 -13.86
C LEU A 244 13.58 17.14 -13.93
N SER A 245 12.51 17.93 -13.81
CA SER A 245 12.58 19.38 -13.86
C SER A 245 12.25 19.97 -12.50
N SER A 246 13.21 20.67 -11.89
CA SER A 246 13.01 21.39 -10.63
C SER A 246 12.25 22.72 -10.77
N SER A 247 11.93 23.13 -12.00
CA SER A 247 11.17 24.36 -12.28
C SER A 247 9.70 24.13 -12.60
N VAL A 248 9.18 22.91 -12.38
CA VAL A 248 7.77 22.56 -12.60
C VAL A 248 6.89 23.29 -11.60
N THR A 249 5.79 23.86 -12.10
CA THR A 249 4.79 24.59 -11.32
C THR A 249 3.38 24.12 -11.67
N TRP A 250 2.37 24.64 -10.98
CA TRP A 250 0.96 24.39 -11.31
C TRP A 250 0.57 24.92 -12.71
N ASN A 251 1.32 25.87 -13.29
CA ASN A 251 1.12 26.26 -14.68
C ASN A 251 1.46 25.13 -15.66
N ASP A 252 2.47 24.33 -15.34
CA ASP A 252 2.81 23.14 -16.13
C ASP A 252 1.78 22.04 -15.97
N PHE A 253 1.17 21.89 -14.80
CA PHE A 253 0.04 20.98 -14.60
C PHE A 253 -1.16 21.43 -15.44
N ARG A 254 -1.45 22.73 -15.48
CA ARG A 254 -2.50 23.30 -16.34
C ARG A 254 -2.21 23.10 -17.82
N TRP A 255 -0.93 23.17 -18.23
CA TRP A 255 -0.52 22.85 -19.59
C TRP A 255 -0.91 21.42 -19.99
N LEU A 256 -0.81 20.42 -19.09
CA LEU A 256 -1.26 19.07 -19.38
C LEU A 256 -2.74 19.01 -19.78
N ARG A 257 -3.60 19.85 -19.20
CA ARG A 257 -5.01 19.93 -19.61
C ARG A 257 -5.20 20.41 -21.04
N SER A 258 -4.24 21.11 -21.61
CA SER A 258 -4.30 21.56 -23.02
C SER A 258 -3.90 20.46 -24.01
N ILE A 259 -3.23 19.40 -23.53
CA ILE A 259 -2.72 18.34 -24.39
C ILE A 259 -3.46 17.01 -24.23
N THR A 260 -4.32 16.84 -23.22
CA THR A 260 -5.11 15.61 -23.02
C THR A 260 -6.51 15.88 -22.51
N THR A 261 -7.46 15.07 -22.93
CA THR A 261 -8.83 15.04 -22.40
C THR A 261 -8.99 14.03 -21.27
N LEU A 262 -8.01 13.13 -21.07
CA LEU A 262 -8.04 12.15 -19.99
C LEU A 262 -8.08 12.83 -18.61
N PRO A 263 -8.76 12.22 -17.62
CA PRO A 263 -8.68 12.67 -16.24
C PRO A 263 -7.22 12.75 -15.77
N LEU A 264 -6.87 13.85 -15.05
CA LEU A 264 -5.55 14.03 -14.44
C LEU A 264 -5.64 13.76 -12.94
N VAL A 265 -4.76 12.90 -12.42
CA VAL A 265 -4.59 12.63 -10.99
C VAL A 265 -3.27 13.24 -10.52
N ALA A 266 -3.29 14.17 -9.57
CA ALA A 266 -2.08 14.70 -8.97
C ALA A 266 -1.60 13.75 -7.84
N LYS A 267 -0.47 13.05 -8.07
CA LYS A 267 0.14 12.12 -7.10
C LYS A 267 1.31 12.77 -6.38
N GLY A 268 1.34 12.65 -5.04
CA GLY A 268 2.37 13.27 -4.20
C GLY A 268 1.82 14.44 -3.37
N ILE A 269 0.53 14.42 -3.08
CA ILE A 269 -0.16 15.45 -2.32
C ILE A 269 -0.22 15.03 -0.84
N LEU A 270 0.25 15.92 0.06
CA LEU A 270 0.27 15.67 1.49
C LEU A 270 -0.42 16.77 2.32
N THR A 271 -0.77 17.90 1.71
CA THR A 271 -1.34 19.06 2.42
C THR A 271 -2.64 19.55 1.78
N ALA A 272 -3.47 20.21 2.57
CA ALA A 272 -4.71 20.86 2.10
C ALA A 272 -4.44 21.88 1.01
N GLU A 273 -3.40 22.70 1.16
CA GLU A 273 -3.02 23.75 0.21
C GLU A 273 -2.67 23.16 -1.16
N SER A 274 -1.85 22.10 -1.18
CA SER A 274 -1.47 21.42 -2.43
C SER A 274 -2.66 20.75 -3.09
N ALA A 275 -3.58 20.17 -2.31
CA ALA A 275 -4.81 19.57 -2.81
C ALA A 275 -5.73 20.61 -3.46
N LEU A 276 -5.90 21.77 -2.81
CA LEU A 276 -6.68 22.89 -3.36
C LEU A 276 -6.06 23.46 -4.64
N GLU A 277 -4.73 23.58 -4.69
CA GLU A 277 -4.03 24.00 -5.91
C GLU A 277 -4.20 22.95 -7.03
N ALA A 278 -4.11 21.66 -6.74
CA ALA A 278 -4.39 20.60 -7.73
C ALA A 278 -5.81 20.76 -8.32
N TYR A 279 -6.82 20.94 -7.46
CA TYR A 279 -8.19 21.16 -7.89
C TYR A 279 -8.33 22.41 -8.79
N LYS A 280 -7.81 23.57 -8.36
CA LYS A 280 -7.86 24.83 -9.12
C LYS A 280 -7.19 24.73 -10.49
N ASN A 281 -6.19 23.86 -10.62
CA ASN A 281 -5.45 23.66 -11.86
C ASN A 281 -5.95 22.49 -12.70
N GLY A 282 -7.14 21.93 -12.38
CA GLY A 282 -7.87 20.99 -13.24
C GLY A 282 -7.54 19.52 -12.98
N ALA A 283 -7.03 19.17 -11.80
CA ALA A 283 -6.98 17.76 -11.37
C ALA A 283 -8.40 17.22 -11.21
N SER A 284 -8.62 15.98 -11.68
CA SER A 284 -9.85 15.23 -11.50
C SER A 284 -9.87 14.44 -10.20
N ALA A 285 -8.68 14.15 -9.66
CA ALA A 285 -8.47 13.48 -8.38
C ALA A 285 -7.08 13.82 -7.85
N VAL A 286 -6.87 13.55 -6.55
CA VAL A 286 -5.54 13.59 -5.93
C VAL A 286 -5.20 12.23 -5.33
N MET A 287 -3.91 11.90 -5.30
CA MET A 287 -3.40 10.75 -4.58
C MET A 287 -2.49 11.25 -3.45
N VAL A 288 -2.94 11.00 -2.22
CA VAL A 288 -2.14 11.23 -1.02
C VAL A 288 -0.99 10.24 -1.02
N SER A 289 0.22 10.75 -1.19
CA SER A 289 1.42 9.96 -1.42
C SER A 289 2.66 10.73 -0.98
N ASN A 290 3.59 10.03 -0.36
CA ASN A 290 4.96 10.49 -0.12
C ASN A 290 5.98 9.65 -0.90
N HIS A 291 5.55 9.11 -2.07
CA HIS A 291 6.38 8.25 -2.92
C HIS A 291 6.87 6.98 -2.20
N GLY A 292 6.10 6.49 -1.23
CA GLY A 292 6.49 5.34 -0.42
C GLY A 292 7.72 5.61 0.47
N GLY A 293 7.93 6.86 0.89
CA GLY A 293 9.08 7.29 1.70
C GLY A 293 10.39 7.38 0.89
N ARG A 294 10.30 7.60 -0.42
CA ARG A 294 11.47 7.63 -1.33
C ARG A 294 11.91 9.04 -1.73
N GLN A 295 11.15 10.08 -1.38
CA GLN A 295 11.41 11.48 -1.75
C GLN A 295 11.89 12.28 -0.54
N LEU A 296 11.08 13.07 0.13
CA LEU A 296 11.48 13.83 1.31
C LEU A 296 11.37 12.95 2.55
N ASP A 297 12.50 12.70 3.22
CA ASP A 297 12.48 12.01 4.52
C ASP A 297 12.07 13.00 5.62
N GLY A 298 11.17 12.57 6.51
CA GLY A 298 10.54 13.44 7.50
C GLY A 298 9.13 13.90 7.13
N ASP A 299 8.64 13.57 5.92
CA ASP A 299 7.24 13.74 5.55
C ASP A 299 6.32 12.92 6.47
N PRO A 300 5.07 13.37 6.72
CA PRO A 300 4.10 12.58 7.45
C PRO A 300 3.79 11.26 6.73
N ALA A 301 3.39 10.26 7.48
CA ALA A 301 2.79 9.06 6.90
C ALA A 301 1.52 9.44 6.13
N THR A 302 1.30 8.80 4.98
CA THR A 302 0.19 9.17 4.10
C THR A 302 -1.18 9.02 4.75
N ILE A 303 -1.35 8.00 5.62
CA ILE A 303 -2.59 7.81 6.38
C ILE A 303 -2.86 8.94 7.39
N GLU A 304 -1.81 9.63 7.87
CA GLU A 304 -1.94 10.78 8.77
C GLU A 304 -2.26 12.08 8.01
N ALA A 305 -1.73 12.24 6.79
CA ALA A 305 -2.03 13.37 5.91
C ALA A 305 -3.43 13.26 5.25
N LEU A 306 -3.96 12.03 5.10
CA LEU A 306 -5.21 11.76 4.38
C LEU A 306 -6.41 12.58 4.88
N PRO A 307 -6.71 12.67 6.22
CA PRO A 307 -7.88 13.41 6.68
C PRO A 307 -7.87 14.89 6.32
N GLU A 308 -6.71 15.53 6.37
CA GLU A 308 -6.53 16.94 6.00
C GLU A 308 -6.87 17.16 4.51
N VAL A 309 -6.35 16.32 3.63
CA VAL A 309 -6.61 16.37 2.19
C VAL A 309 -8.09 16.08 1.88
N VAL A 310 -8.68 15.09 2.55
CA VAL A 310 -10.12 14.77 2.37
C VAL A 310 -11.00 15.94 2.78
N VAL A 311 -10.72 16.59 3.91
CA VAL A 311 -11.47 17.77 4.35
C VAL A 311 -11.37 18.91 3.33
N ALA A 312 -10.21 19.08 2.71
CA ALA A 312 -9.99 20.17 1.76
C ALA A 312 -10.73 19.97 0.41
N VAL A 313 -10.79 18.74 -0.10
CA VAL A 313 -11.22 18.49 -1.50
C VAL A 313 -12.15 17.29 -1.69
N GLY A 314 -12.43 16.50 -0.66
CA GLY A 314 -13.16 15.23 -0.81
C GLY A 314 -14.61 15.36 -1.29
N ASP A 315 -15.20 16.55 -1.22
CA ASP A 315 -16.52 16.90 -1.77
C ASP A 315 -16.47 17.35 -3.25
N ARG A 316 -15.28 17.59 -3.79
CA ARG A 316 -15.02 18.16 -5.11
C ARG A 316 -14.39 17.20 -6.09
N MET A 317 -13.57 16.30 -5.58
CA MET A 317 -12.86 15.29 -6.39
C MET A 317 -12.53 14.06 -5.56
N GLU A 318 -12.23 12.96 -6.22
CA GLU A 318 -11.84 11.73 -5.55
C GLU A 318 -10.45 11.87 -4.92
N VAL A 319 -10.28 11.30 -3.71
CA VAL A 319 -9.02 11.23 -2.99
C VAL A 319 -8.58 9.78 -2.92
N TYR A 320 -7.38 9.49 -3.37
CA TYR A 320 -6.73 8.18 -3.28
C TYR A 320 -5.58 8.22 -2.28
N LEU A 321 -5.09 7.05 -1.90
CA LEU A 321 -3.93 6.93 -1.02
C LEU A 321 -2.99 5.84 -1.51
N ASP A 322 -1.69 6.10 -1.46
CA ASP A 322 -0.65 5.07 -1.47
C ASP A 322 0.36 5.30 -0.34
N GLY A 323 1.30 4.37 -0.15
CA GLY A 323 2.30 4.44 0.92
C GLY A 323 1.86 3.75 2.21
N GLY A 324 2.59 2.71 2.59
CA GLY A 324 2.45 2.03 3.89
C GLY A 324 1.38 0.95 3.98
N VAL A 325 0.47 0.82 3.02
CA VAL A 325 -0.60 -0.20 3.04
C VAL A 325 0.02 -1.60 2.91
N ARG A 326 -0.24 -2.47 3.91
CA ARG A 326 0.32 -3.82 4.00
C ARG A 326 -0.75 -4.88 4.28
N SER A 327 -1.97 -4.47 4.55
CA SER A 327 -3.08 -5.39 4.85
C SER A 327 -4.41 -4.86 4.31
N GLY A 328 -5.39 -5.76 4.15
CA GLY A 328 -6.76 -5.34 3.87
C GLY A 328 -7.35 -4.48 4.99
N ALA A 329 -6.92 -4.68 6.23
CA ALA A 329 -7.30 -3.84 7.36
C ALA A 329 -6.79 -2.40 7.21
N ASP A 330 -5.57 -2.19 6.70
CA ASP A 330 -5.05 -0.84 6.41
C ASP A 330 -5.87 -0.17 5.31
N ALA A 331 -6.24 -0.92 4.27
CA ALA A 331 -7.13 -0.42 3.23
C ALA A 331 -8.50 0.02 3.79
N VAL A 332 -9.10 -0.77 4.70
CA VAL A 332 -10.35 -0.38 5.38
C VAL A 332 -10.16 0.90 6.20
N LYS A 333 -9.05 1.07 6.92
CA LYS A 333 -8.75 2.32 7.67
C LYS A 333 -8.70 3.52 6.74
N ALA A 334 -7.98 3.40 5.62
CA ALA A 334 -7.85 4.50 4.66
C ALA A 334 -9.19 4.87 4.01
N VAL A 335 -9.99 3.87 3.59
CA VAL A 335 -11.33 4.11 3.02
C VAL A 335 -12.26 4.73 4.07
N SER A 336 -12.21 4.28 5.32
CA SER A 336 -12.99 4.88 6.42
C SER A 336 -12.61 6.35 6.67
N LEU A 337 -11.37 6.74 6.42
CA LEU A 337 -10.89 8.13 6.54
C LEU A 337 -11.14 8.96 5.27
N GLY A 338 -11.83 8.41 4.29
CA GLY A 338 -12.32 9.15 3.10
C GLY A 338 -11.55 8.89 1.81
N ALA A 339 -10.58 7.97 1.79
CA ALA A 339 -10.00 7.53 0.52
C ALA A 339 -11.03 6.74 -0.30
N ARG A 340 -11.15 7.05 -1.60
CA ARG A 340 -11.97 6.29 -2.54
C ARG A 340 -11.39 4.90 -2.80
N ALA A 341 -10.08 4.80 -2.90
CA ALA A 341 -9.32 3.57 -3.05
C ALA A 341 -7.89 3.77 -2.54
N VAL A 342 -7.22 2.66 -2.26
CA VAL A 342 -5.79 2.61 -1.93
C VAL A 342 -5.01 1.94 -3.04
N PHE A 343 -3.72 2.29 -3.14
CA PHE A 343 -2.82 1.72 -4.15
C PHE A 343 -1.56 1.17 -3.47
N VAL A 344 -1.06 0.04 -3.98
CA VAL A 344 0.10 -0.63 -3.42
C VAL A 344 1.22 -0.73 -4.46
N GLY A 345 2.46 -0.42 -4.05
CA GLY A 345 3.67 -0.47 -4.88
C GLY A 345 4.53 -1.68 -4.53
N ARG A 346 5.32 -1.62 -3.47
CA ARG A 346 6.24 -2.70 -3.07
C ARG A 346 5.62 -4.11 -3.03
N PRO A 347 4.38 -4.32 -2.54
CA PRO A 347 3.74 -5.64 -2.58
C PRO A 347 3.70 -6.26 -3.98
N VAL A 348 3.61 -5.44 -5.05
CA VAL A 348 3.65 -5.94 -6.43
C VAL A 348 5.02 -6.53 -6.77
N HIS A 349 6.11 -5.82 -6.46
CA HIS A 349 7.46 -6.34 -6.68
C HIS A 349 7.73 -7.61 -5.88
N TRP A 350 7.29 -7.66 -4.62
CA TRP A 350 7.42 -8.88 -3.80
C TRP A 350 6.62 -10.04 -4.35
N GLY A 351 5.39 -9.78 -4.83
CA GLY A 351 4.57 -10.78 -5.50
C GLY A 351 5.24 -11.32 -6.77
N LEU A 352 5.74 -10.42 -7.62
CA LEU A 352 6.49 -10.79 -8.81
C LEU A 352 7.72 -11.64 -8.45
N ALA A 353 8.54 -11.18 -7.50
CA ALA A 353 9.73 -11.92 -7.07
C ALA A 353 9.40 -13.28 -6.44
N TYR A 354 8.24 -13.42 -5.79
CA TYR A 354 7.79 -14.68 -5.21
C TYR A 354 7.43 -15.71 -6.27
N LYS A 355 6.49 -15.42 -7.17
CA LYS A 355 6.01 -16.36 -8.20
C LYS A 355 5.46 -15.63 -9.46
N GLY A 356 6.10 -14.57 -9.92
CA GLY A 356 5.65 -13.85 -11.12
C GLY A 356 4.20 -13.38 -11.01
N LYS A 357 3.41 -13.55 -12.05
CA LYS A 357 1.97 -13.20 -12.07
C LYS A 357 1.20 -13.86 -10.93
N GLU A 358 1.44 -15.16 -10.68
CA GLU A 358 0.73 -15.89 -9.61
C GLU A 358 0.98 -15.27 -8.22
N GLY A 359 2.20 -14.79 -7.99
CA GLY A 359 2.52 -14.06 -6.77
C GLY A 359 1.78 -12.73 -6.65
N VAL A 360 1.57 -12.02 -7.77
CA VAL A 360 0.77 -10.78 -7.79
C VAL A 360 -0.73 -11.09 -7.59
N ASP A 361 -1.24 -12.18 -8.17
CA ASP A 361 -2.61 -12.67 -7.90
C ASP A 361 -2.80 -12.93 -6.41
N LYS A 362 -1.80 -13.58 -5.77
CA LYS A 362 -1.83 -13.87 -4.34
C LYS A 362 -1.82 -12.61 -3.48
N VAL A 363 -1.08 -11.58 -3.87
CA VAL A 363 -1.13 -10.26 -3.22
C VAL A 363 -2.55 -9.70 -3.23
N LEU A 364 -3.24 -9.69 -4.37
CA LEU A 364 -4.62 -9.19 -4.46
C LEU A 364 -5.60 -10.07 -3.69
N GLU A 365 -5.43 -11.39 -3.70
CA GLU A 365 -6.25 -12.32 -2.93
C GLU A 365 -6.16 -12.03 -1.43
N ILE A 366 -4.94 -11.84 -0.89
CA ILE A 366 -4.70 -11.52 0.52
C ILE A 366 -5.40 -10.20 0.86
N PHE A 367 -5.14 -9.12 0.12
CA PHE A 367 -5.78 -7.82 0.36
C PHE A 367 -7.30 -7.92 0.36
N ARG A 368 -7.88 -8.61 -0.64
CA ARG A 368 -9.33 -8.78 -0.75
C ARG A 368 -9.92 -9.61 0.39
N SER A 369 -9.27 -10.72 0.75
CA SER A 369 -9.72 -11.59 1.83
C SER A 369 -9.72 -10.86 3.17
N GLU A 370 -8.63 -10.16 3.48
CA GLU A 370 -8.50 -9.38 4.71
C GLU A 370 -9.46 -8.18 4.74
N PHE A 371 -9.62 -7.48 3.61
CA PHE A 371 -10.58 -6.37 3.49
C PHE A 371 -11.99 -6.86 3.79
N ASN A 372 -12.43 -7.94 3.13
CA ASN A 372 -13.74 -8.53 3.31
C ASN A 372 -13.99 -8.94 4.76
N ARG A 373 -13.04 -9.64 5.36
CA ARG A 373 -13.13 -10.07 6.77
C ARG A 373 -13.20 -8.87 7.72
N THR A 374 -12.41 -7.83 7.43
CA THR A 374 -12.39 -6.62 8.28
C THR A 374 -13.72 -5.89 8.25
N ILE A 375 -14.33 -5.66 7.07
CA ILE A 375 -15.63 -4.98 7.01
C ILE A 375 -16.75 -5.82 7.63
N GLN A 376 -16.69 -7.16 7.51
CA GLN A 376 -17.64 -8.05 8.19
C GLN A 376 -17.53 -7.93 9.72
N LEU A 377 -16.30 -7.98 10.25
CA LEU A 377 -16.04 -7.82 11.69
C LEU A 377 -16.39 -6.40 12.20
N LEU A 378 -16.34 -5.40 11.34
CA LEU A 378 -16.77 -4.03 11.65
C LEU A 378 -18.31 -3.88 11.66
N GLY A 379 -19.05 -4.83 11.11
CA GLY A 379 -20.48 -4.70 10.91
C GLY A 379 -20.83 -3.74 9.75
N VAL A 380 -20.04 -3.78 8.66
CA VAL A 380 -20.26 -2.91 7.48
C VAL A 380 -20.50 -3.77 6.25
N PRO A 381 -21.74 -3.94 5.80
CA PRO A 381 -22.05 -4.80 4.65
C PRO A 381 -21.72 -4.16 3.28
N ASP A 382 -21.58 -2.84 3.19
CA ASP A 382 -21.25 -2.15 1.94
C ASP A 382 -20.08 -1.17 2.16
N VAL A 383 -19.06 -1.24 1.31
CA VAL A 383 -17.89 -0.36 1.37
C VAL A 383 -18.25 1.12 1.35
N LYS A 384 -19.36 1.49 0.72
CA LYS A 384 -19.87 2.88 0.66
C LYS A 384 -20.29 3.42 2.03
N ASN A 385 -20.55 2.54 2.99
CA ASN A 385 -20.93 2.91 4.34
C ASN A 385 -19.74 3.09 5.29
N LEU A 386 -18.52 2.80 4.82
CA LEU A 386 -17.33 3.11 5.59
C LEU A 386 -17.19 4.62 5.77
N CYS A 387 -16.98 5.04 7.01
CA CYS A 387 -16.79 6.45 7.38
C CYS A 387 -15.90 6.58 8.61
N THR A 388 -15.58 7.81 9.01
CA THR A 388 -14.68 8.12 10.13
C THR A 388 -15.15 7.54 11.47
N ASP A 389 -16.44 7.24 11.63
CA ASP A 389 -16.97 6.62 12.87
C ASP A 389 -16.46 5.22 13.14
N PHE A 390 -15.93 4.53 12.12
CA PHE A 390 -15.37 3.19 12.24
C PHE A 390 -13.90 3.17 12.64
N VAL A 391 -13.25 4.34 12.71
CA VAL A 391 -11.82 4.45 13.04
C VAL A 391 -11.61 5.53 14.11
N ALA A 392 -10.72 5.27 15.08
CA ALA A 392 -10.30 6.25 16.07
C ALA A 392 -8.79 6.19 16.25
N ARG A 393 -8.19 7.31 16.64
CA ARG A 393 -6.77 7.33 17.02
C ARG A 393 -6.58 6.59 18.34
N GLU A 394 -5.51 5.84 18.49
CA GLU A 394 -5.15 5.14 19.72
C GLU A 394 -5.14 6.06 20.94
N ALA A 395 -4.65 7.28 20.77
CA ALA A 395 -4.65 8.30 21.82
C ALA A 395 -6.04 8.58 22.42
N SER A 396 -7.12 8.36 21.64
CA SER A 396 -8.50 8.51 22.14
C SER A 396 -8.86 7.47 23.21
N TYR A 397 -8.13 6.35 23.28
CA TYR A 397 -8.33 5.29 24.29
C TYR A 397 -7.32 5.37 25.43
N SER A 398 -6.26 6.15 25.29
CA SER A 398 -5.19 6.32 26.30
C SER A 398 -5.46 7.44 27.28
N GLN A 399 -6.44 8.30 27.03
CA GLN A 399 -6.83 9.34 27.98
C GLN A 399 -7.52 8.71 29.19
N PRO A 400 -7.19 9.12 30.44
CA PRO A 400 -7.94 8.71 31.61
C PRO A 400 -9.41 9.02 31.37
N LEU A 401 -10.27 8.02 31.49
CA LEU A 401 -11.69 8.29 31.60
C LEU A 401 -11.87 9.17 32.81
N HIS A 402 -12.03 10.47 32.63
CA HIS A 402 -12.65 11.33 33.66
C HIS A 402 -14.06 10.78 33.86
N ARG A 403 -14.15 9.74 34.69
CA ARG A 403 -15.41 9.37 35.27
C ARG A 403 -15.78 10.50 36.22
N ASN A 404 -16.62 11.40 35.78
CA ASN A 404 -17.55 12.01 36.70
C ASN A 404 -18.34 10.82 37.29
N CYS A 405 -17.88 10.32 38.43
CA CYS A 405 -18.62 9.33 39.19
C CYS A 405 -19.84 10.06 39.79
N ALA A 406 -20.84 10.34 38.97
CA ALA A 406 -22.20 10.36 39.51
C ALA A 406 -22.46 8.96 40.06
N PRO A 407 -23.00 8.80 41.26
CA PRO A 407 -23.31 7.49 41.81
C PRO A 407 -24.15 6.75 40.79
N ARG A 408 -23.71 5.51 40.44
CA ARG A 408 -24.51 4.63 39.60
C ARG A 408 -25.83 4.41 40.30
N GLN A 409 -26.93 4.75 39.66
CA GLN A 409 -28.23 4.24 40.10
C GLN A 409 -28.19 2.71 40.13
N PRO A 410 -28.74 2.07 41.14
CA PRO A 410 -28.77 0.59 41.21
C PRO A 410 -29.43 0.00 39.98
N TRP A 411 -28.94 -1.14 39.51
CA TRP A 411 -29.51 -1.88 38.34
C TRP A 411 -31.00 -2.21 38.51
N SER A 412 -31.55 -2.16 39.72
CA SER A 412 -32.98 -2.30 40.02
C SER A 412 -33.86 -1.31 39.25
N ASP A 413 -33.39 -0.10 38.97
CA ASP A 413 -34.22 0.93 38.30
C ASP A 413 -34.30 0.74 36.78
N PHE A 414 -33.37 -0.07 36.21
CA PHE A 414 -33.41 -0.42 34.77
C PHE A 414 -34.36 -1.55 34.44
N VAL A 415 -34.70 -2.40 35.40
CA VAL A 415 -35.60 -3.55 35.19
C VAL A 415 -37.07 -3.12 35.22
N GLU A 416 -37.42 -2.09 36.01
CA GLU A 416 -38.78 -1.60 36.08
C GLU A 416 -39.21 -0.79 34.84
N PHE A 417 -38.26 -0.11 34.15
CA PHE A 417 -38.61 0.70 32.97
C PHE A 417 -38.97 -0.15 31.74
N ASN A 418 -38.51 -1.38 31.64
CA ASN A 418 -38.80 -2.29 30.51
C ASN A 418 -40.04 -3.19 30.73
N LEU A 419 -40.60 -3.23 31.93
CA LEU A 419 -41.81 -4.01 32.22
C LEU A 419 -43.12 -3.16 32.13
N ALA A 420 -43.00 -1.84 32.02
CA ALA A 420 -44.14 -0.92 32.00
C ALA A 420 -44.62 -0.54 30.58
N ASN A 421 -43.93 -0.96 29.51
CA ASN A 421 -44.37 -0.79 28.13
C ASN A 421 -44.22 -2.08 27.33
N PRO A 422 -45.21 -2.99 27.37
CA PRO A 422 -45.35 -3.99 26.30
C PRO A 422 -45.89 -3.30 25.06
N LEU A 423 -45.28 -3.60 23.88
CA LEU A 423 -45.62 -3.15 22.54
C LEU A 423 -47.09 -2.92 22.30
#